data_57d0a7a18c326b34393fe93e5aa1290b
#
_entry.id   57d0a7a18c326b34393fe93e5aa1290b
#
_cell.length_a   1.000
_cell.length_b   1.000
_cell.length_c   1.000
_cell.angle_alpha   90.00
_cell.angle_beta   90.00
_cell.angle_gamma   90.00
#
_symmetry.space_group_name_H-M   'P 1'
#
loop_
_entity.id
_entity.type
_entity.pdbx_description
1 polymer ?
#
loop_
_entity_poly.entity_id
_entity_poly.type
_entity_poly.pdbx_seq_one_letter_code
_entity_poly.pdbx_strand_id
1 'polypeptide(L)'
;HCVTRRQRQMCIRDRYHTKMNAMDPMNMEMLLNAVDMAENEEWKGIVIGNDATNFCAGANLGLALFAANLAAWKDLDDFIGLGQDTYQTLKYSEVPIVAASTGLCLGGGAEVLMHCDVVQAHSESYIGLVEVGVGIIPAWGGCKEYLGRIKEFGLVPNGPMGAVMKAFEVIGTAQVAKSAQQARSMGFLGPNDRITMNRDRLLSDAKKTLIELSKEYSPPEPRTYSLPGFSGKAALELAVNDLALSGKVTPHDIVVTNALADILTGGDTDITAVSYTHL
;
A
#
# COMPACT_ATOMS: atom_id res chain seq x y z
N HIS A 1 15.73 15.04 -25.70
CA HIS A 1 15.23 15.89 -24.63
C HIS A 1 16.34 16.78 -24.13
N CYS A 2 16.33 18.07 -24.52
CA CYS A 2 17.33 19.02 -24.05
C CYS A 2 16.84 19.61 -22.72
N VAL A 3 17.18 18.95 -21.63
CA VAL A 3 16.97 19.47 -20.28
C VAL A 3 18.24 20.27 -19.94
N THR A 4 18.11 21.56 -19.66
CA THR A 4 19.25 22.39 -19.28
C THR A 4 19.83 21.89 -17.94
N ARG A 5 21.14 22.10 -17.71
CA ARG A 5 21.84 21.66 -16.46
C ARG A 5 21.14 22.14 -15.18
N ARG A 6 20.50 23.30 -15.21
CA ARG A 6 19.68 23.83 -14.09
C ARG A 6 18.38 23.05 -13.87
N GLN A 7 17.76 22.51 -14.92
CA GLN A 7 16.55 21.69 -14.83
C GLN A 7 16.87 20.27 -14.34
N ARG A 8 18.08 19.73 -14.65
CA ARG A 8 18.53 18.43 -14.09
C ARG A 8 18.69 18.45 -12.57
N GLN A 9 19.04 19.59 -12.00
CA GLN A 9 19.15 19.76 -10.54
C GLN A 9 17.80 19.95 -9.84
N MET A 10 16.69 20.11 -10.58
CA MET A 10 15.40 20.43 -9.99
C MET A 10 14.38 19.30 -10.05
N CYS A 11 14.39 18.44 -11.07
CA CYS A 11 13.37 17.38 -11.22
C CYS A 11 13.71 16.46 -12.39
N ILE A 12 13.79 15.16 -12.15
CA ILE A 12 13.61 14.14 -13.17
C ILE A 12 12.12 13.78 -13.15
N ARG A 13 11.48 13.73 -14.32
CA ARG A 13 10.07 13.40 -14.43
C ARG A 13 9.91 12.21 -15.35
N ASP A 14 9.44 11.14 -14.80
CA ASP A 14 8.97 9.97 -15.51
C ASP A 14 7.49 9.73 -15.21
N ARG A 15 6.81 8.87 -15.95
CA ARG A 15 5.39 8.59 -15.73
C ARG A 15 5.01 7.16 -16.09
N TYR A 16 3.98 6.67 -15.45
CA TYR A 16 3.33 5.43 -15.80
C TYR A 16 2.68 5.51 -17.19
N HIS A 17 2.85 4.46 -18.00
CA HIS A 17 2.28 4.36 -19.34
C HIS A 17 1.15 3.33 -19.44
N THR A 18 0.84 2.69 -18.35
CA THR A 18 -0.23 1.68 -18.26
C THR A 18 -1.61 2.33 -18.18
N LYS A 19 -2.64 1.58 -18.59
CA LYS A 19 -4.03 2.01 -18.42
C LYS A 19 -4.34 2.17 -16.91
N MET A 20 -4.94 3.29 -16.54
CA MET A 20 -5.27 3.64 -15.14
C MET A 20 -4.05 3.70 -14.22
N ASN A 21 -2.85 3.84 -14.77
CA ASN A 21 -1.57 3.80 -14.04
C ASN A 21 -1.41 2.50 -13.22
N ALA A 22 -1.94 1.37 -13.74
CA ALA A 22 -1.82 0.09 -13.07
C ALA A 22 -0.35 -0.33 -12.96
N MET A 23 0.02 -0.92 -11.83
CA MET A 23 1.37 -1.37 -11.56
C MET A 23 1.68 -2.63 -12.37
N ASP A 24 2.81 -2.59 -13.05
CA ASP A 24 3.43 -3.69 -13.78
C ASP A 24 4.94 -3.73 -13.50
N PRO A 25 5.69 -4.75 -13.96
CA PRO A 25 7.12 -4.83 -13.71
C PRO A 25 7.91 -3.60 -14.17
N MET A 26 7.55 -2.98 -15.29
CA MET A 26 8.24 -1.78 -15.79
C MET A 26 8.05 -0.57 -14.88
N ASN A 27 6.85 -0.39 -14.32
CA ASN A 27 6.57 0.66 -13.37
C ASN A 27 7.31 0.43 -12.04
N MET A 28 7.46 -0.82 -11.60
CA MET A 28 8.24 -1.18 -10.42
C MET A 28 9.72 -0.91 -10.63
N GLU A 29 10.29 -1.33 -11.75
CA GLU A 29 11.67 -1.01 -12.12
C GLU A 29 11.91 0.51 -12.19
N MET A 30 10.97 1.27 -12.71
CA MET A 30 11.06 2.73 -12.73
C MET A 30 11.12 3.31 -11.32
N LEU A 31 10.34 2.80 -10.38
CA LEU A 31 10.38 3.24 -8.97
C LEU A 31 11.71 2.88 -8.31
N LEU A 32 12.21 1.66 -8.50
CA LEU A 32 13.52 1.23 -7.99
C LEU A 32 14.66 2.10 -8.55
N ASN A 33 14.67 2.34 -9.86
CA ASN A 33 15.63 3.23 -10.49
C ASN A 33 15.55 4.67 -9.97
N ALA A 34 14.34 5.16 -9.67
CA ALA A 34 14.16 6.49 -9.10
C ALA A 34 14.75 6.60 -7.69
N VAL A 35 14.61 5.56 -6.86
CA VAL A 35 15.25 5.51 -5.53
C VAL A 35 16.75 5.46 -5.66
N ASP A 36 17.29 4.54 -6.47
CA ASP A 36 18.74 4.40 -6.70
C ASP A 36 19.36 5.74 -7.16
N MET A 37 18.73 6.40 -8.13
CA MET A 37 19.19 7.72 -8.61
C MET A 37 19.11 8.78 -7.51
N ALA A 38 18.06 8.78 -6.70
CA ALA A 38 17.87 9.79 -5.67
C ALA A 38 18.92 9.66 -4.55
N GLU A 39 19.27 8.44 -4.18
CA GLU A 39 20.28 8.15 -3.17
C GLU A 39 21.71 8.40 -3.67
N ASN A 40 22.02 8.05 -4.92
CA ASN A 40 23.37 8.17 -5.47
C ASN A 40 23.71 9.56 -6.04
N GLU A 41 22.70 10.36 -6.44
CA GLU A 41 22.90 11.66 -7.08
C GLU A 41 22.60 12.87 -6.16
N GLU A 42 22.54 12.69 -4.85
CA GLU A 42 22.28 13.73 -3.83
C GLU A 42 20.94 14.49 -4.03
N TRP A 43 19.89 13.80 -4.49
CA TRP A 43 18.55 14.38 -4.56
C TRP A 43 17.95 14.52 -3.15
N LYS A 44 17.09 15.50 -2.97
CA LYS A 44 16.43 15.74 -1.69
C LYS A 44 15.31 14.76 -1.36
N GLY A 45 14.93 13.92 -2.32
CA GLY A 45 13.87 12.93 -2.19
C GLY A 45 13.00 12.82 -3.43
N ILE A 46 11.93 12.04 -3.34
CA ILE A 46 11.07 11.64 -4.45
C ILE A 46 9.63 12.08 -4.20
N VAL A 47 8.97 12.62 -5.24
CA VAL A 47 7.51 12.78 -5.26
C VAL A 47 6.93 11.80 -6.26
N ILE A 48 6.13 10.86 -5.77
CA ILE A 48 5.36 9.92 -6.60
C ILE A 48 3.99 10.53 -6.88
N GLY A 49 3.71 10.82 -8.14
CA GLY A 49 2.43 11.41 -8.55
C GLY A 49 2.27 11.43 -10.06
N ASN A 50 1.10 11.80 -10.53
CA ASN A 50 0.83 11.95 -11.96
C ASN A 50 -0.21 13.03 -12.24
N ASP A 51 -0.33 13.44 -13.50
CA ASP A 51 -1.31 14.42 -13.95
C ASP A 51 -2.64 13.77 -14.40
N ALA A 52 -2.75 12.43 -14.35
CA ALA A 52 -3.95 11.71 -14.73
C ALA A 52 -5.08 11.87 -13.68
N THR A 53 -6.30 11.49 -14.04
CA THR A 53 -7.46 11.57 -13.14
C THR A 53 -7.29 10.70 -11.90
N ASN A 54 -6.63 9.55 -12.03
CA ASN A 54 -6.41 8.58 -10.97
C ASN A 54 -4.93 8.43 -10.68
N PHE A 55 -4.60 8.20 -9.42
CA PHE A 55 -3.22 7.92 -9.00
C PHE A 55 -2.77 6.55 -9.52
N CYS A 56 -3.46 5.48 -9.10
CA CYS A 56 -3.17 4.11 -9.52
C CYS A 56 -4.35 3.20 -9.15
N ALA A 57 -4.82 2.40 -10.10
CA ALA A 57 -5.93 1.47 -9.88
C ALA A 57 -5.50 0.07 -9.40
N GLY A 58 -4.26 -0.09 -8.95
CA GLY A 58 -3.73 -1.35 -8.44
C GLY A 58 -2.84 -2.10 -9.43
N ALA A 59 -2.68 -3.41 -9.22
CA ALA A 59 -1.88 -4.27 -10.08
C ALA A 59 -2.49 -4.42 -11.48
N ASN A 60 -1.66 -4.68 -12.48
CA ASN A 60 -2.11 -5.05 -13.81
C ASN A 60 -2.65 -6.49 -13.82
N LEU A 61 -3.92 -6.63 -13.40
CA LEU A 61 -4.60 -7.93 -13.32
C LEU A 61 -4.67 -8.67 -14.66
N GLY A 62 -4.56 -7.95 -15.78
CA GLY A 62 -4.51 -8.58 -17.10
C GLY A 62 -3.27 -9.45 -17.29
N LEU A 63 -2.12 -8.99 -16.82
CA LEU A 63 -0.87 -9.76 -16.82
C LEU A 63 -0.97 -10.97 -15.89
N ALA A 64 -1.48 -10.76 -14.65
CA ALA A 64 -1.64 -11.84 -13.68
C ALA A 64 -2.59 -12.92 -14.19
N LEU A 65 -3.74 -12.55 -14.77
CA LEU A 65 -4.70 -13.47 -15.34
C LEU A 65 -4.12 -14.23 -16.54
N PHE A 66 -3.35 -13.55 -17.40
CA PHE A 66 -2.68 -14.18 -18.53
C PHE A 66 -1.67 -15.24 -18.06
N ALA A 67 -0.82 -14.90 -17.10
CA ALA A 67 0.15 -15.83 -16.52
C ALA A 67 -0.54 -17.04 -15.85
N ALA A 68 -1.62 -16.80 -15.09
CA ALA A 68 -2.40 -17.87 -14.46
C ALA A 68 -3.02 -18.83 -15.49
N ASN A 69 -3.57 -18.31 -16.59
CA ASN A 69 -4.14 -19.15 -17.68
C ASN A 69 -3.08 -20.01 -18.40
N LEU A 70 -1.83 -19.56 -18.40
CA LEU A 70 -0.70 -20.32 -18.94
C LEU A 70 -0.03 -21.22 -17.89
N ALA A 71 -0.54 -21.27 -16.67
CA ALA A 71 0.08 -21.93 -15.52
C ALA A 71 1.54 -21.46 -15.27
N ALA A 72 1.84 -20.22 -15.62
CA ALA A 72 3.15 -19.58 -15.40
C ALA A 72 3.28 -19.08 -13.95
N TRP A 73 3.22 -20.02 -13.00
CA TRP A 73 3.19 -19.74 -11.55
C TRP A 73 4.45 -19.04 -11.08
N LYS A 74 5.60 -19.41 -11.67
CA LYS A 74 6.87 -18.76 -11.33
C LYS A 74 6.86 -17.28 -11.73
N ASP A 75 6.31 -16.92 -12.87
CA ASP A 75 6.23 -15.53 -13.32
C ASP A 75 5.31 -14.70 -12.40
N LEU A 76 4.26 -15.33 -11.86
CA LEU A 76 3.41 -14.70 -10.85
C LEU A 76 4.14 -14.49 -9.52
N ASP A 77 4.88 -15.49 -9.07
CA ASP A 77 5.69 -15.42 -7.85
C ASP A 77 6.77 -14.33 -7.99
N ASP A 78 7.49 -14.32 -9.09
CA ASP A 78 8.49 -13.30 -9.42
C ASP A 78 7.87 -11.88 -9.46
N PHE A 79 6.65 -11.75 -10.00
CA PHE A 79 5.94 -10.46 -10.03
C PHE A 79 5.51 -9.99 -8.63
N ILE A 80 5.03 -10.91 -7.80
CA ILE A 80 4.68 -10.59 -6.40
C ILE A 80 5.93 -10.19 -5.63
N GLY A 81 7.01 -10.97 -5.75
CA GLY A 81 8.31 -10.69 -5.10
C GLY A 81 8.87 -9.33 -5.51
N LEU A 82 8.87 -9.02 -6.82
CA LEU A 82 9.32 -7.72 -7.31
C LEU A 82 8.52 -6.56 -6.70
N GLY A 83 7.21 -6.71 -6.55
CA GLY A 83 6.37 -5.69 -5.92
C GLY A 83 6.67 -5.53 -4.42
N GLN A 84 6.89 -6.62 -3.71
CA GLN A 84 7.30 -6.60 -2.30
C GLN A 84 8.63 -5.86 -2.13
N ASP A 85 9.63 -6.23 -2.92
CA ASP A 85 10.97 -5.61 -2.88
C ASP A 85 10.89 -4.12 -3.22
N THR A 86 10.13 -3.77 -4.27
CA THR A 86 9.94 -2.37 -4.68
C THR A 86 9.35 -1.54 -3.54
N TYR A 87 8.29 -2.02 -2.90
CA TYR A 87 7.60 -1.25 -1.87
C TYR A 87 8.39 -1.20 -0.55
N GLN A 88 9.14 -2.25 -0.23
CA GLN A 88 10.12 -2.20 0.87
C GLN A 88 11.23 -1.17 0.60
N THR A 89 11.75 -1.12 -0.63
CA THR A 89 12.73 -0.12 -1.04
C THR A 89 12.19 1.29 -0.90
N LEU A 90 10.93 1.55 -1.30
CA LEU A 90 10.29 2.84 -1.05
C LEU A 90 10.21 3.15 0.45
N LYS A 91 9.81 2.17 1.27
CA LYS A 91 9.58 2.36 2.72
C LYS A 91 10.84 2.71 3.49
N TYR A 92 11.96 2.12 3.11
CA TYR A 92 13.22 2.24 3.84
C TYR A 92 14.30 3.00 3.06
N SER A 93 13.89 3.81 2.08
CA SER A 93 14.79 4.67 1.31
C SER A 93 15.54 5.66 2.21
N GLU A 94 16.80 5.92 1.88
CA GLU A 94 17.63 6.91 2.57
C GLU A 94 17.20 8.36 2.29
N VAL A 95 16.30 8.56 1.33
CA VAL A 95 15.72 9.86 1.02
C VAL A 95 14.20 9.85 1.20
N PRO A 96 13.58 10.95 1.64
CA PRO A 96 12.14 10.99 1.88
C PRO A 96 11.33 10.84 0.58
N ILE A 97 10.23 10.11 0.69
CA ILE A 97 9.30 9.86 -0.43
C ILE A 97 7.91 10.38 -0.07
N VAL A 98 7.37 11.26 -0.91
CA VAL A 98 6.02 11.83 -0.75
C VAL A 98 5.13 11.38 -1.90
N ALA A 99 4.00 10.78 -1.61
CA ALA A 99 2.99 10.48 -2.62
C ALA A 99 2.01 11.64 -2.80
N ALA A 100 1.77 12.04 -4.05
CA ALA A 100 0.76 13.04 -4.43
C ALA A 100 -0.47 12.33 -5.00
N SER A 101 -1.41 11.92 -4.15
CA SER A 101 -2.54 11.06 -4.54
C SER A 101 -3.77 11.84 -4.99
N THR A 102 -4.47 11.35 -6.01
CA THR A 102 -5.75 11.90 -6.50
C THR A 102 -6.60 10.80 -7.15
N GLY A 103 -7.91 10.95 -7.10
CA GLY A 103 -8.85 9.98 -7.69
C GLY A 103 -8.67 8.59 -7.09
N LEU A 104 -8.68 7.56 -7.93
CA LEU A 104 -8.54 6.18 -7.48
C LEU A 104 -7.09 5.86 -7.07
N CYS A 105 -6.95 5.35 -5.86
CA CYS A 105 -5.72 4.84 -5.25
C CYS A 105 -6.04 3.48 -4.64
N LEU A 106 -6.18 2.46 -5.46
CA LEU A 106 -6.76 1.18 -5.07
C LEU A 106 -5.72 0.05 -5.13
N GLY A 107 -5.89 -0.94 -4.26
CA GLY A 107 -5.04 -2.12 -4.24
C GLY A 107 -3.56 -1.75 -4.16
N GLY A 108 -2.72 -2.25 -5.06
CA GLY A 108 -1.32 -1.87 -5.16
C GLY A 108 -1.05 -0.38 -5.19
N GLY A 109 -1.99 0.45 -5.66
CA GLY A 109 -1.91 1.91 -5.57
C GLY A 109 -2.06 2.42 -4.14
N ALA A 110 -2.94 1.83 -3.32
CA ALA A 110 -3.03 2.13 -1.89
C ALA A 110 -1.78 1.63 -1.15
N GLU A 111 -1.24 0.48 -1.57
CA GLU A 111 0.00 -0.06 -0.99
C GLU A 111 1.19 0.89 -1.21
N VAL A 112 1.35 1.50 -2.42
CA VAL A 112 2.35 2.56 -2.64
C VAL A 112 2.20 3.69 -1.63
N LEU A 113 0.95 4.20 -1.44
CA LEU A 113 0.72 5.29 -0.48
C LEU A 113 1.17 4.93 0.93
N MET A 114 0.91 3.71 1.36
CA MET A 114 1.26 3.24 2.71
C MET A 114 2.76 3.00 2.91
N HIS A 115 3.53 2.88 1.82
CA HIS A 115 4.99 2.75 1.84
C HIS A 115 5.74 4.07 1.63
N CYS A 116 5.02 5.17 1.40
CA CYS A 116 5.61 6.52 1.41
C CYS A 116 5.65 7.11 2.82
N ASP A 117 6.58 8.04 3.07
CA ASP A 117 6.71 8.71 4.37
C ASP A 117 5.54 9.61 4.67
N VAL A 118 5.08 10.36 3.66
CA VAL A 118 3.90 11.23 3.75
C VAL A 118 3.09 11.16 2.46
N VAL A 119 1.78 11.15 2.62
CA VAL A 119 0.84 11.31 1.52
C VAL A 119 0.29 12.74 1.51
N GLN A 120 0.51 13.44 0.42
CA GLN A 120 -0.21 14.66 0.08
C GLN A 120 -1.42 14.27 -0.75
N ALA A 121 -2.58 14.11 -0.12
CA ALA A 121 -3.80 13.63 -0.78
C ALA A 121 -4.64 14.78 -1.31
N HIS A 122 -5.15 14.66 -2.53
CA HIS A 122 -6.28 15.50 -2.96
C HIS A 122 -7.52 15.13 -2.15
N SER A 123 -8.38 16.10 -1.82
CA SER A 123 -9.59 15.87 -1.03
C SER A 123 -10.49 14.76 -1.59
N GLU A 124 -10.54 14.62 -2.92
CA GLU A 124 -11.29 13.58 -3.64
C GLU A 124 -10.38 12.40 -4.00
N SER A 125 -9.67 11.82 -3.03
CA SER A 125 -8.93 10.57 -3.17
C SER A 125 -9.76 9.41 -2.65
N TYR A 126 -9.87 8.35 -3.47
CA TYR A 126 -10.58 7.11 -3.17
C TYR A 126 -9.55 6.04 -2.87
N ILE A 127 -9.37 5.72 -1.60
CA ILE A 127 -8.25 4.86 -1.13
C ILE A 127 -8.81 3.58 -0.52
N GLY A 128 -8.29 2.42 -0.94
CA GLY A 128 -8.71 1.14 -0.38
C GLY A 128 -7.88 -0.04 -0.88
N LEU A 129 -7.81 -1.09 -0.06
CA LEU A 129 -7.29 -2.39 -0.41
C LEU A 129 -8.47 -3.22 -0.91
N VAL A 130 -8.55 -3.46 -2.21
CA VAL A 130 -9.73 -4.01 -2.89
C VAL A 130 -9.51 -5.39 -3.50
N GLU A 131 -8.38 -5.99 -3.23
CA GLU A 131 -7.91 -7.24 -3.80
C GLU A 131 -8.90 -8.38 -3.57
N VAL A 132 -9.51 -8.46 -2.38
CA VAL A 132 -10.51 -9.48 -2.04
C VAL A 132 -11.72 -9.40 -2.97
N GLY A 133 -12.09 -8.20 -3.44
CA GLY A 133 -13.16 -8.01 -4.42
C GLY A 133 -12.90 -8.66 -5.79
N VAL A 134 -11.65 -9.04 -6.07
CA VAL A 134 -11.25 -9.76 -7.30
C VAL A 134 -10.69 -11.15 -7.01
N GLY A 135 -10.88 -11.64 -5.78
CA GLY A 135 -10.56 -13.02 -5.40
C GLY A 135 -9.10 -13.28 -5.01
N ILE A 136 -8.35 -12.24 -4.64
CA ILE A 136 -6.97 -12.32 -4.14
C ILE A 136 -6.82 -11.48 -2.88
N ILE A 137 -5.63 -11.47 -2.28
CA ILE A 137 -5.31 -10.65 -1.09
C ILE A 137 -4.25 -9.60 -1.43
N PRO A 138 -4.15 -8.49 -0.67
CA PRO A 138 -3.06 -7.53 -0.81
C PRO A 138 -1.71 -8.22 -0.56
N ALA A 139 -0.82 -8.23 -1.57
CA ALA A 139 0.40 -9.02 -1.53
C ALA A 139 1.69 -8.18 -1.50
N TRP A 140 1.62 -6.86 -1.68
CA TRP A 140 2.78 -5.98 -1.70
C TRP A 140 2.97 -5.20 -0.39
N GLY A 141 2.54 -5.79 0.72
CA GLY A 141 2.68 -5.26 2.07
C GLY A 141 1.48 -4.51 2.62
N GLY A 142 0.36 -4.43 1.87
CA GLY A 142 -0.85 -3.72 2.29
C GLY A 142 -1.44 -4.23 3.59
N CYS A 143 -1.49 -5.54 3.79
CA CYS A 143 -1.96 -6.16 5.02
C CYS A 143 -1.13 -5.71 6.22
N LYS A 144 0.19 -5.79 6.13
CA LYS A 144 1.14 -5.41 7.17
C LYS A 144 1.06 -3.91 7.49
N GLU A 145 1.15 -3.06 6.47
CA GLU A 145 1.16 -1.62 6.68
C GLU A 145 -0.17 -1.12 7.24
N TYR A 146 -1.30 -1.66 6.76
CA TYR A 146 -2.61 -1.28 7.24
C TYR A 146 -2.81 -1.69 8.70
N LEU A 147 -2.43 -2.92 9.06
CA LEU A 147 -2.47 -3.42 10.44
C LEU A 147 -1.63 -2.54 11.38
N GLY A 148 -0.41 -2.19 10.97
CA GLY A 148 0.49 -1.32 11.73
C GLY A 148 -0.10 0.07 11.95
N ARG A 149 -0.66 0.68 10.91
CA ARG A 149 -1.27 2.01 10.96
C ARG A 149 -2.48 2.06 11.89
N ILE A 150 -3.39 1.08 11.84
CA ILE A 150 -4.55 1.01 12.75
C ILE A 150 -4.09 1.03 14.21
N LYS A 151 -3.07 0.27 14.53
CA LYS A 151 -2.52 0.18 15.89
C LYS A 151 -1.81 1.48 16.29
N GLU A 152 -0.94 1.99 15.43
CA GLU A 152 -0.15 3.19 15.68
C GLU A 152 -1.03 4.43 15.84
N PHE A 153 -2.09 4.57 15.03
CA PHE A 153 -2.99 5.71 15.07
C PHE A 153 -4.07 5.63 16.15
N GLY A 154 -4.07 4.56 16.96
CA GLY A 154 -5.01 4.39 18.06
C GLY A 154 -6.48 4.28 17.62
N LEU A 155 -6.74 3.74 16.43
CA LEU A 155 -8.08 3.62 15.85
C LEU A 155 -8.91 2.49 16.45
N VAL A 156 -8.29 1.65 17.27
CA VAL A 156 -8.91 0.49 17.92
C VAL A 156 -8.41 0.36 19.36
N PRO A 157 -9.15 -0.35 20.23
CA PRO A 157 -8.67 -0.66 21.57
C PRO A 157 -7.33 -1.41 21.58
N ASN A 158 -6.56 -1.23 22.64
CA ASN A 158 -5.29 -1.92 22.83
C ASN A 158 -5.50 -3.45 22.86
N GLY A 159 -4.48 -4.15 22.35
CA GLY A 159 -4.47 -5.61 22.25
C GLY A 159 -4.30 -6.09 20.81
N PRO A 160 -3.87 -7.35 20.61
CA PRO A 160 -3.56 -7.86 19.29
C PRO A 160 -4.80 -8.06 18.40
N MET A 161 -5.95 -8.42 18.96
CA MET A 161 -7.16 -8.72 18.20
C MET A 161 -7.85 -7.48 17.62
N GLY A 162 -7.84 -6.33 18.33
CA GLY A 162 -8.56 -5.14 17.89
C GLY A 162 -8.13 -4.67 16.49
N ALA A 163 -6.83 -4.57 16.26
CA ALA A 163 -6.27 -4.18 14.96
C ALA A 163 -6.50 -5.24 13.89
N VAL A 164 -6.33 -6.52 14.25
CA VAL A 164 -6.56 -7.66 13.34
C VAL A 164 -8.01 -7.71 12.87
N MET A 165 -8.98 -7.61 13.77
CA MET A 165 -10.41 -7.60 13.41
C MET A 165 -10.76 -6.44 12.50
N LYS A 166 -10.23 -5.24 12.80
CA LYS A 166 -10.48 -4.06 11.97
C LYS A 166 -9.85 -4.18 10.58
N ALA A 167 -8.61 -4.69 10.50
CA ALA A 167 -7.95 -4.94 9.22
C ALA A 167 -8.70 -6.01 8.41
N PHE A 168 -9.09 -7.10 9.06
CA PHE A 168 -9.86 -8.17 8.44
C PHE A 168 -11.20 -7.68 7.90
N GLU A 169 -11.94 -6.86 8.67
CA GLU A 169 -13.19 -6.26 8.23
C GLU A 169 -12.99 -5.39 6.98
N VAL A 170 -12.05 -4.44 7.04
CA VAL A 170 -11.87 -3.43 5.97
C VAL A 170 -11.31 -4.06 4.69
N ILE A 171 -10.31 -4.93 4.80
CA ILE A 171 -9.70 -5.61 3.66
C ILE A 171 -10.64 -6.70 3.13
N GLY A 172 -11.16 -7.55 4.01
CA GLY A 172 -12.04 -8.67 3.63
C GLY A 172 -13.36 -8.25 2.98
N THR A 173 -13.81 -7.02 3.23
CA THR A 173 -14.98 -6.43 2.56
C THR A 173 -14.63 -5.41 1.47
N ALA A 174 -13.35 -5.31 1.11
CA ALA A 174 -12.84 -4.40 0.07
C ALA A 174 -13.33 -2.95 0.23
N GLN A 175 -13.29 -2.42 1.46
CA GLN A 175 -13.79 -1.07 1.75
C GLN A 175 -12.91 -0.01 1.11
N VAL A 176 -13.55 0.99 0.49
CA VAL A 176 -12.90 2.14 -0.12
C VAL A 176 -13.35 3.42 0.55
N ALA A 177 -12.39 4.20 1.02
CA ALA A 177 -12.63 5.56 1.48
C ALA A 177 -13.05 6.45 0.28
N LYS A 178 -14.10 7.23 0.45
CA LYS A 178 -14.68 8.07 -0.60
C LYS A 178 -14.14 9.51 -0.59
N SER A 179 -13.19 9.79 0.29
CA SER A 179 -12.48 11.07 0.37
C SER A 179 -11.20 10.91 1.20
N ALA A 180 -10.26 11.84 1.07
CA ALA A 180 -9.05 11.88 1.90
C ALA A 180 -9.37 11.97 3.40
N GLN A 181 -10.44 12.71 3.77
CA GLN A 181 -10.87 12.80 5.16
C GLN A 181 -11.39 11.46 5.69
N GLN A 182 -12.17 10.74 4.90
CA GLN A 182 -12.62 9.39 5.26
C GLN A 182 -11.45 8.40 5.30
N ALA A 183 -10.50 8.52 4.36
CA ALA A 183 -9.30 7.68 4.36
C ALA A 183 -8.48 7.85 5.65
N ARG A 184 -8.43 9.06 6.21
CA ARG A 184 -7.83 9.32 7.52
C ARG A 184 -8.59 8.63 8.65
N SER A 185 -9.92 8.72 8.70
CA SER A 185 -10.71 8.04 9.72
C SER A 185 -10.67 6.52 9.62
N MET A 186 -10.41 5.98 8.43
CA MET A 186 -10.25 4.55 8.19
C MET A 186 -8.81 4.05 8.44
N GLY A 187 -7.81 4.93 8.59
CA GLY A 187 -6.42 4.56 8.83
C GLY A 187 -5.56 4.38 7.56
N PHE A 188 -6.10 4.64 6.38
CA PHE A 188 -5.29 4.68 5.14
C PHE A 188 -4.38 5.90 5.10
N LEU A 189 -4.81 7.02 5.66
CA LEU A 189 -3.99 8.21 5.87
C LEU A 189 -3.72 8.41 7.35
N GLY A 190 -2.49 8.77 7.68
CA GLY A 190 -2.03 9.02 9.04
C GLY A 190 -2.15 10.49 9.47
N PRO A 191 -1.77 10.79 10.71
CA PRO A 191 -1.83 12.15 11.25
C PRO A 191 -0.88 13.12 10.52
N ASN A 192 0.24 12.63 10.00
CA ASN A 192 1.23 13.45 9.28
C ASN A 192 0.88 13.66 7.81
N ASP A 193 -0.06 12.86 7.26
CA ASP A 193 -0.52 13.02 5.90
C ASP A 193 -1.31 14.32 5.73
N ARG A 194 -1.22 14.92 4.56
CA ARG A 194 -1.78 16.25 4.29
C ARG A 194 -2.86 16.19 3.22
N ILE A 195 -3.78 17.13 3.25
CA ILE A 195 -4.90 17.22 2.31
C ILE A 195 -4.82 18.53 1.54
N THR A 196 -4.84 18.43 0.21
CA THR A 196 -4.93 19.56 -0.72
C THR A 196 -6.32 19.60 -1.35
N MET A 197 -7.00 20.75 -1.26
CA MET A 197 -8.34 20.93 -1.83
C MET A 197 -8.28 21.27 -3.33
N ASN A 198 -7.28 21.99 -3.77
CA ASN A 198 -7.11 22.38 -5.18
C ASN A 198 -6.12 21.44 -5.86
N ARG A 199 -6.63 20.66 -6.83
CA ARG A 199 -5.84 19.67 -7.57
C ARG A 199 -4.63 20.28 -8.28
N ASP A 200 -4.75 21.49 -8.83
CA ASP A 200 -3.65 22.14 -9.54
C ASP A 200 -2.46 22.47 -8.63
N ARG A 201 -2.70 22.52 -7.32
CA ARG A 201 -1.67 22.74 -6.31
C ARG A 201 -1.06 21.46 -5.74
N LEU A 202 -1.67 20.30 -6.00
CA LEU A 202 -1.30 19.03 -5.36
C LEU A 202 0.20 18.72 -5.48
N LEU A 203 0.75 18.74 -6.69
CA LEU A 203 2.17 18.48 -6.92
C LEU A 203 3.08 19.55 -6.28
N SER A 204 2.66 20.81 -6.32
CA SER A 204 3.39 21.91 -5.67
C SER A 204 3.42 21.76 -4.15
N ASP A 205 2.30 21.36 -3.56
CA ASP A 205 2.18 21.14 -2.12
C ASP A 205 2.97 19.89 -1.69
N ALA A 206 2.92 18.81 -2.48
CA ALA A 206 3.75 17.61 -2.25
C ALA A 206 5.26 17.92 -2.28
N LYS A 207 5.71 18.74 -3.24
CA LYS A 207 7.11 19.20 -3.29
C LYS A 207 7.52 20.02 -2.08
N LYS A 208 6.65 20.88 -1.57
CA LYS A 208 6.92 21.64 -0.34
C LYS A 208 7.05 20.71 0.86
N THR A 209 6.13 19.75 0.97
CA THR A 209 6.17 18.70 2.00
C THR A 209 7.48 17.94 1.95
N LEU A 210 7.92 17.50 0.76
CA LEU A 210 9.20 16.83 0.58
C LEU A 210 10.39 17.66 1.05
N ILE A 211 10.45 18.94 0.65
CA ILE A 211 11.54 19.85 1.02
C ILE A 211 11.54 20.09 2.55
N GLU A 212 10.40 20.11 3.19
CA GLU A 212 10.30 20.21 4.66
C GLU A 212 10.86 18.95 5.32
N LEU A 213 10.46 17.76 4.84
CA LEU A 213 10.95 16.47 5.36
C LEU A 213 12.45 16.29 5.17
N SER A 214 12.99 16.68 4.01
CA SER A 214 14.40 16.46 3.68
C SER A 214 15.42 17.21 4.57
N LYS A 215 14.95 18.06 5.48
CA LYS A 215 15.84 18.82 6.39
C LYS A 215 16.37 18.00 7.55
N GLU A 216 15.57 17.07 8.05
CA GLU A 216 15.84 16.25 9.23
C GLU A 216 15.30 14.82 9.02
N TYR A 217 15.52 14.27 7.82
CA TYR A 217 15.00 12.94 7.48
C TYR A 217 15.92 11.83 7.98
N SER A 218 15.31 10.77 8.47
CA SER A 218 15.92 9.47 8.67
C SER A 218 14.93 8.38 8.27
N PRO A 219 15.37 7.29 7.63
CA PRO A 219 14.50 6.16 7.31
C PRO A 219 13.78 5.62 8.54
N PRO A 220 12.54 5.14 8.41
CA PRO A 220 11.83 4.54 9.53
C PRO A 220 12.45 3.21 9.94
N GLU A 221 12.41 2.90 11.23
CA GLU A 221 12.82 1.60 11.73
C GLU A 221 11.79 0.52 11.38
N PRO A 222 12.23 -0.74 11.13
CA PRO A 222 11.32 -1.86 10.90
C PRO A 222 10.36 -2.07 12.08
N ARG A 223 9.08 -2.21 11.78
CA ARG A 223 8.05 -2.43 12.81
C ARG A 223 8.06 -3.86 13.31
N THR A 224 7.83 -4.02 14.61
CA THR A 224 7.55 -5.31 15.25
C THR A 224 6.06 -5.42 15.54
N TYR A 225 5.46 -6.56 15.19
CA TYR A 225 4.05 -6.83 15.38
C TYR A 225 3.87 -7.89 16.48
N SER A 226 2.94 -7.64 17.40
CA SER A 226 2.42 -8.64 18.32
C SER A 226 1.08 -9.10 17.77
N LEU A 227 1.00 -10.34 17.33
CA LEU A 227 -0.15 -10.93 16.66
C LEU A 227 -0.81 -12.01 17.54
N PRO A 228 -2.13 -12.29 17.39
CA PRO A 228 -2.84 -13.22 18.23
C PRO A 228 -2.57 -14.70 17.91
N GLY A 229 -1.89 -15.03 16.82
CA GLY A 229 -1.56 -16.38 16.40
C GLY A 229 -2.78 -17.26 16.17
N PHE A 230 -2.65 -18.55 16.44
CA PHE A 230 -3.66 -19.58 16.22
C PHE A 230 -5.05 -19.23 16.78
N SER A 231 -5.13 -18.68 17.99
CA SER A 231 -6.42 -18.34 18.59
C SER A 231 -7.17 -17.25 17.85
N GLY A 232 -6.44 -16.26 17.33
CA GLY A 232 -7.00 -15.20 16.48
C GLY A 232 -7.48 -15.73 15.14
N LYS A 233 -6.65 -16.57 14.49
CA LYS A 233 -7.01 -17.26 13.25
C LYS A 233 -8.29 -18.06 13.39
N ALA A 234 -8.38 -18.94 14.39
CA ALA A 234 -9.56 -19.76 14.62
C ALA A 234 -10.83 -18.93 14.85
N ALA A 235 -10.73 -17.78 15.54
CA ALA A 235 -11.86 -16.88 15.73
C ALA A 235 -12.33 -16.24 14.40
N LEU A 236 -11.42 -15.84 13.52
CA LEU A 236 -11.76 -15.28 12.21
C LEU A 236 -12.34 -16.35 11.27
N GLU A 237 -11.76 -17.55 11.24
CA GLU A 237 -12.27 -18.67 10.44
C GLU A 237 -13.69 -19.07 10.87
N LEU A 238 -13.98 -19.06 12.17
CA LEU A 238 -15.34 -19.32 12.67
C LEU A 238 -16.33 -18.27 12.16
N ALA A 239 -15.96 -16.99 12.19
CA ALA A 239 -16.80 -15.91 11.66
C ALA A 239 -17.03 -16.03 10.14
N VAL A 240 -16.03 -16.44 9.38
CA VAL A 240 -16.16 -16.72 7.93
C VAL A 240 -17.10 -17.90 7.68
N ASN A 241 -16.98 -18.97 8.47
CA ASN A 241 -17.85 -20.14 8.36
C ASN A 241 -19.32 -19.79 8.65
N ASP A 242 -19.60 -18.91 9.61
CA ASP A 242 -20.96 -18.43 9.89
C ASP A 242 -21.54 -17.64 8.70
N LEU A 243 -20.72 -16.83 8.02
CA LEU A 243 -21.12 -16.14 6.80
C LEU A 243 -21.37 -17.14 5.65
N ALA A 244 -20.56 -18.19 5.55
CA ALA A 244 -20.73 -19.24 4.55
C ALA A 244 -22.04 -20.01 4.77
N LEU A 245 -22.34 -20.41 6.00
CA LEU A 245 -23.61 -21.08 6.35
C LEU A 245 -24.83 -20.21 6.05
N SER A 246 -24.69 -18.89 6.15
CA SER A 246 -25.77 -17.94 5.80
C SER A 246 -25.87 -17.64 4.30
N GLY A 247 -25.03 -18.26 3.45
CA GLY A 247 -25.02 -18.07 1.99
C GLY A 247 -24.54 -16.71 1.53
N LYS A 248 -23.76 -15.99 2.35
CA LYS A 248 -23.29 -14.62 2.07
C LYS A 248 -21.93 -14.59 1.36
N VAL A 249 -21.21 -15.70 1.33
CA VAL A 249 -19.88 -15.82 0.72
C VAL A 249 -19.82 -17.05 -0.18
N THR A 250 -19.02 -16.97 -1.24
CA THR A 250 -18.76 -18.08 -2.16
C THR A 250 -17.69 -19.03 -1.59
N PRO A 251 -17.53 -20.26 -2.12
CA PRO A 251 -16.42 -21.14 -1.73
C PRO A 251 -15.04 -20.53 -1.93
N HIS A 252 -14.86 -19.68 -2.96
CA HIS A 252 -13.59 -18.98 -3.18
C HIS A 252 -13.35 -17.86 -2.16
N ASP A 253 -14.39 -17.14 -1.76
CA ASP A 253 -14.27 -16.11 -0.73
C ASP A 253 -13.78 -16.72 0.61
N ILE A 254 -14.18 -17.97 0.92
CA ILE A 254 -13.67 -18.67 2.09
C ILE A 254 -12.15 -18.91 1.99
N VAL A 255 -11.65 -19.33 0.82
CA VAL A 255 -10.22 -19.53 0.61
C VAL A 255 -9.45 -18.23 0.79
N VAL A 256 -9.93 -17.15 0.15
CA VAL A 256 -9.30 -15.83 0.20
C VAL A 256 -9.31 -15.24 1.62
N THR A 257 -10.43 -15.32 2.32
CA THR A 257 -10.56 -14.78 3.67
C THR A 257 -9.79 -15.59 4.70
N ASN A 258 -9.66 -16.91 4.53
CA ASN A 258 -8.81 -17.75 5.39
C ASN A 258 -7.33 -17.41 5.18
N ALA A 259 -6.87 -17.22 3.94
CA ALA A 259 -5.52 -16.74 3.67
C ALA A 259 -5.26 -15.34 4.28
N LEU A 260 -6.24 -14.45 4.20
CA LEU A 260 -6.16 -13.14 4.86
C LEU A 260 -6.09 -13.27 6.39
N ALA A 261 -6.85 -14.19 6.99
CA ALA A 261 -6.81 -14.47 8.41
C ALA A 261 -5.43 -14.98 8.85
N ASP A 262 -4.82 -15.90 8.07
CA ASP A 262 -3.46 -16.39 8.33
C ASP A 262 -2.45 -15.25 8.40
N ILE A 263 -2.44 -14.37 7.41
CA ILE A 263 -1.49 -13.26 7.35
C ILE A 263 -1.70 -12.29 8.51
N LEU A 264 -2.94 -11.86 8.77
CA LEU A 264 -3.22 -10.84 9.78
C LEU A 264 -3.02 -11.33 11.21
N THR A 265 -3.12 -12.64 11.45
CA THR A 265 -2.96 -13.23 12.80
C THR A 265 -1.60 -13.81 13.07
N GLY A 266 -0.76 -14.01 12.03
CA GLY A 266 0.49 -14.76 12.13
C GLY A 266 0.32 -16.28 12.04
N GLY A 267 -0.85 -16.75 11.59
CA GLY A 267 -1.13 -18.16 11.35
C GLY A 267 -1.06 -19.04 12.58
N ASP A 268 -0.48 -20.24 12.43
CA ASP A 268 -0.39 -21.27 13.46
C ASP A 268 0.78 -21.04 14.45
N THR A 269 1.09 -19.79 14.76
CA THR A 269 2.12 -19.42 15.73
C THR A 269 1.52 -19.17 17.13
N ASP A 270 2.36 -19.33 18.18
CA ASP A 270 2.00 -18.92 19.53
C ASP A 270 1.98 -17.38 19.64
N ILE A 271 1.30 -16.87 20.71
CA ILE A 271 1.12 -15.43 21.00
C ILE A 271 2.46 -14.72 21.35
N THR A 272 3.56 -15.18 20.85
CA THR A 272 4.86 -14.54 21.02
C THR A 272 5.08 -13.46 19.97
N ALA A 273 5.77 -12.39 20.37
CA ALA A 273 6.11 -11.31 19.44
C ALA A 273 6.79 -11.87 18.18
N VAL A 274 6.16 -11.71 17.05
CA VAL A 274 6.73 -12.09 15.75
C VAL A 274 7.20 -10.81 15.09
N SER A 275 8.50 -10.76 14.80
CA SER A 275 9.09 -9.69 13.97
C SER A 275 8.87 -10.07 12.51
N TYR A 276 8.04 -9.30 11.81
CA TYR A 276 7.86 -9.49 10.37
C TYR A 276 8.51 -8.34 9.62
N THR A 277 9.62 -8.63 8.99
CA THR A 277 10.20 -7.75 7.96
C THR A 277 9.62 -8.05 6.57
N HIS A 278 9.03 -9.25 6.40
CA HIS A 278 8.43 -9.70 5.15
C HIS A 278 7.05 -10.34 5.44
N LEU A 279 6.00 -9.69 5.04
CA LEU A 279 4.65 -10.23 4.85
C LEU A 279 4.15 -9.82 3.48
#